data_9df13dbeff974811f9059e6b158553c2
#
_entry.id   9df13dbeff974811f9059e6b158553c2
#
_cell.length_a   1.000
_cell.length_b   1.000
_cell.length_c   1.000
_cell.angle_alpha   90.00
_cell.angle_beta   90.00
_cell.angle_gamma   90.00
#
_symmetry.space_group_name_H-M   'P 1'
#
loop_
_entity.id
_entity.type
_entity.pdbx_description
1 polymer ?
#
loop_
_entity_poly.entity_id
_entity_poly.type
_entity_poly.pdbx_seq_one_letter_code
_entity_poly.pdbx_strand_id
1 'polypeptide(L)'
;MASILKATHPLRIFIVEDHPDTLDALCLYLKHVGHTVRSARTKQEALRKIIKGDDDVLISDIGLPDGNGWDLIREMGHYRPQFAIAMSGYGTTADHERSAEAGFRHHLIKPVRLEKLAAVLDEAVMEVHGR
;
A
#
# COMPACT_ATOMS: atom_id res chain seq x y z
N MET A 1 16.13 -12.79 -7.58
CA MET A 1 15.27 -13.94 -7.22
C MET A 1 14.51 -13.77 -5.92
N ALA A 2 14.76 -12.67 -5.22
CA ALA A 2 14.04 -12.41 -3.96
C ALA A 2 12.53 -12.41 -4.13
N SER A 3 12.02 -11.93 -5.28
CA SER A 3 10.59 -11.84 -5.55
C SER A 3 9.88 -13.19 -5.62
N ILE A 4 10.59 -14.30 -5.81
CA ILE A 4 10.00 -15.64 -5.86
C ILE A 4 10.19 -16.41 -4.56
N LEU A 5 10.94 -15.85 -3.62
CA LEU A 5 11.13 -16.45 -2.30
C LEU A 5 10.00 -15.97 -1.38
N LYS A 6 9.53 -16.87 -0.53
CA LYS A 6 8.54 -16.49 0.46
C LYS A 6 9.15 -15.58 1.51
N ALA A 7 8.37 -14.64 1.97
CA ALA A 7 8.79 -13.72 3.03
C ALA A 7 9.07 -14.48 4.32
N THR A 8 10.22 -14.21 4.94
CA THR A 8 10.56 -14.78 6.24
C THR A 8 9.85 -14.04 7.37
N HIS A 9 9.42 -12.80 7.10
CA HIS A 9 8.70 -11.96 8.05
C HIS A 9 7.44 -11.44 7.39
N PRO A 10 6.33 -12.21 7.44
CA PRO A 10 5.08 -11.80 6.80
C PRO A 10 4.56 -10.48 7.33
N LEU A 11 4.03 -9.68 6.41
CA LEU A 11 3.39 -8.41 6.71
C LEU A 11 1.88 -8.54 6.55
N ARG A 12 1.13 -7.72 7.27
CA ARG A 12 -0.29 -7.55 7.07
C ARG A 12 -0.48 -6.30 6.22
N ILE A 13 -0.98 -6.48 5.01
CA ILE A 13 -1.03 -5.44 4.00
C ILE A 13 -2.47 -5.10 3.66
N PHE A 14 -2.78 -3.81 3.65
CA PHE A 14 -4.08 -3.30 3.23
C PHE A 14 -3.92 -2.53 1.93
N ILE A 15 -4.64 -2.96 0.88
CA ILE A 15 -4.53 -2.36 -0.46
C ILE A 15 -5.81 -1.62 -0.80
N VAL A 16 -5.68 -0.38 -1.28
CA VAL A 16 -6.81 0.40 -1.77
C VAL A 16 -6.60 0.70 -3.25
N GLU A 17 -7.40 0.07 -4.09
CA GLU A 17 -7.30 0.14 -5.55
C GLU A 17 -8.65 -0.16 -6.17
N ASP A 18 -9.15 0.73 -7.02
CA ASP A 18 -10.47 0.55 -7.63
C ASP A 18 -10.46 -0.29 -8.92
N HIS A 19 -9.30 -0.42 -9.57
CA HIS A 19 -9.20 -1.20 -10.80
C HIS A 19 -9.07 -2.69 -10.44
N PRO A 20 -10.07 -3.53 -10.84
CA PRO A 20 -10.11 -4.93 -10.37
C PRO A 20 -8.89 -5.74 -10.75
N ASP A 21 -8.41 -5.60 -12.00
CA ASP A 21 -7.30 -6.41 -12.48
C ASP A 21 -5.99 -6.07 -11.74
N THR A 22 -5.75 -4.79 -11.50
CA THR A 22 -4.58 -4.35 -10.74
C THR A 22 -4.65 -4.84 -9.30
N LEU A 23 -5.83 -4.72 -8.69
CA LEU A 23 -6.04 -5.18 -7.33
C LEU A 23 -5.81 -6.69 -7.21
N ASP A 24 -6.40 -7.47 -8.11
CA ASP A 24 -6.28 -8.92 -8.09
C ASP A 24 -4.82 -9.35 -8.29
N ALA A 25 -4.10 -8.71 -9.21
CA ALA A 25 -2.70 -9.03 -9.47
C ALA A 25 -1.82 -8.76 -8.24
N LEU A 26 -2.02 -7.61 -7.58
CA LEU A 26 -1.27 -7.27 -6.38
C LEU A 26 -1.58 -8.24 -5.24
N CYS A 27 -2.85 -8.52 -5.02
CA CYS A 27 -3.26 -9.46 -3.97
C CYS A 27 -2.65 -10.85 -4.20
N LEU A 28 -2.71 -11.33 -5.43
CA LEU A 28 -2.17 -12.64 -5.77
C LEU A 28 -0.67 -12.71 -5.51
N TYR A 29 0.06 -11.70 -5.99
CA TYR A 29 1.51 -11.65 -5.80
C TYR A 29 1.88 -11.63 -4.32
N LEU A 30 1.25 -10.74 -3.55
CA LEU A 30 1.59 -10.55 -2.14
C LEU A 30 1.26 -11.77 -1.30
N LYS A 31 0.14 -12.42 -1.57
CA LYS A 31 -0.21 -13.68 -0.91
C LYS A 31 0.77 -14.78 -1.27
N HIS A 32 1.19 -14.83 -2.54
CA HIS A 32 2.14 -15.83 -3.00
C HIS A 32 3.47 -15.73 -2.26
N VAL A 33 3.95 -14.51 -1.99
CA VAL A 33 5.21 -14.35 -1.24
C VAL A 33 5.03 -14.45 0.28
N GLY A 34 3.81 -14.68 0.75
CA GLY A 34 3.58 -15.04 2.15
C GLY A 34 2.94 -13.99 3.03
N HIS A 35 2.56 -12.84 2.48
CA HIS A 35 1.89 -11.79 3.25
C HIS A 35 0.40 -12.07 3.37
N THR A 36 -0.25 -11.50 4.39
CA THR A 36 -1.71 -11.47 4.46
C THR A 36 -2.20 -10.16 3.85
N VAL A 37 -3.32 -10.22 3.13
CA VAL A 37 -3.80 -9.07 2.36
C VAL A 37 -5.27 -8.86 2.62
N ARG A 38 -5.61 -7.61 2.96
CA ARG A 38 -6.99 -7.12 2.97
C ARG A 38 -7.08 -6.01 1.94
N SER A 39 -8.26 -5.71 1.43
CA SER A 39 -8.39 -4.73 0.37
C SER A 39 -9.69 -3.97 0.41
N ALA A 40 -9.68 -2.81 -0.27
CA ALA A 40 -10.86 -2.00 -0.51
C ALA A 40 -10.72 -1.37 -1.89
N ARG A 41 -11.84 -1.00 -2.49
CA ARG A 41 -11.87 -0.43 -3.83
C ARG A 41 -12.23 1.06 -3.82
N THR A 42 -12.65 1.58 -2.70
CA THR A 42 -13.02 2.99 -2.55
C THR A 42 -12.47 3.54 -1.24
N LYS A 43 -12.45 4.86 -1.14
CA LYS A 43 -12.02 5.53 0.10
C LYS A 43 -12.95 5.17 1.26
N GLN A 44 -14.26 5.21 1.04
CA GLN A 44 -15.21 4.90 2.09
C GLN A 44 -15.10 3.47 2.59
N GLU A 45 -14.95 2.52 1.67
CA GLU A 45 -14.75 1.13 2.05
C GLU A 45 -13.47 0.97 2.88
N ALA A 46 -12.39 1.62 2.45
CA ALA A 46 -11.12 1.57 3.17
C ALA A 46 -11.25 2.09 4.60
N LEU A 47 -11.92 3.24 4.77
CA LEU A 47 -12.11 3.83 6.09
C LEU A 47 -12.93 2.93 7.02
N ARG A 48 -13.92 2.23 6.46
CA ARG A 48 -14.73 1.29 7.23
C ARG A 48 -13.93 0.07 7.68
N LYS A 49 -13.08 -0.43 6.79
CA LYS A 49 -12.34 -1.67 7.02
C LYS A 49 -11.09 -1.50 7.86
N ILE A 50 -10.43 -0.34 7.76
CA ILE A 50 -9.13 -0.14 8.41
C ILE A 50 -9.22 -0.26 9.93
N ILE A 51 -10.33 0.17 10.51
CA ILE A 51 -10.51 0.14 11.95
C ILE A 51 -10.75 -1.26 12.51
N LYS A 52 -11.05 -2.23 11.63
CA LYS A 52 -11.35 -3.61 12.01
C LYS A 52 -10.16 -4.53 11.89
N GLY A 53 -9.01 -4.01 11.51
CA GLY A 53 -7.81 -4.79 11.31
C GLY A 53 -6.63 -4.20 12.06
N ASP A 54 -5.50 -4.82 11.83
CA ASP A 54 -4.24 -4.40 12.44
C ASP A 54 -3.16 -4.55 11.37
N ASP A 55 -3.27 -3.71 10.35
CA ASP A 55 -2.41 -3.79 9.17
C ASP A 55 -1.10 -3.06 9.41
N ASP A 56 0.00 -3.63 8.91
CA ASP A 56 1.35 -3.06 9.03
C ASP A 56 1.64 -2.08 7.91
N VAL A 57 1.09 -2.36 6.73
CA VAL A 57 1.41 -1.63 5.49
C VAL A 57 0.14 -1.24 4.78
N LEU A 58 0.09 0.01 4.31
CA LEU A 58 -0.94 0.49 3.40
C LEU A 58 -0.33 0.65 2.01
N ILE A 59 -1.00 0.11 0.99
CA ILE A 59 -0.69 0.39 -0.41
C ILE A 59 -1.94 1.01 -1.01
N SER A 60 -1.88 2.28 -1.38
CA SER A 60 -3.08 2.98 -1.86
C SER A 60 -2.85 3.72 -3.16
N ASP A 61 -3.79 3.56 -4.08
CA ASP A 61 -3.89 4.44 -5.24
C ASP A 61 -4.16 5.87 -4.76
N ILE A 62 -3.61 6.85 -5.46
CA ILE A 62 -3.90 8.26 -5.18
C ILE A 62 -5.26 8.64 -5.76
N GLY A 63 -5.57 8.21 -6.99
CA GLY A 63 -6.88 8.50 -7.59
C GLY A 63 -7.89 7.43 -7.20
N LEU A 64 -8.91 7.80 -6.47
CA LEU A 64 -9.98 6.90 -6.04
C LEU A 64 -11.34 7.42 -6.54
N PRO A 65 -12.35 6.55 -6.71
CA PRO A 65 -13.65 6.99 -7.23
C PRO A 65 -14.33 8.05 -6.38
N ASP A 66 -14.09 8.01 -5.07
CA ASP A 66 -14.76 8.89 -4.10
C ASP A 66 -13.79 9.81 -3.34
N GLY A 67 -12.58 10.01 -3.90
CA GLY A 67 -11.63 10.91 -3.27
C GLY A 67 -10.22 10.64 -3.74
N ASN A 68 -9.27 10.76 -2.84
CA ASN A 68 -7.88 10.52 -3.17
C ASN A 68 -7.13 9.90 -1.98
N GLY A 69 -5.96 9.33 -2.29
CA GLY A 69 -5.16 8.62 -1.29
C GLY A 69 -4.56 9.55 -0.23
N TRP A 70 -4.31 10.81 -0.57
CA TRP A 70 -3.77 11.76 0.40
C TRP A 70 -4.78 12.05 1.51
N ASP A 71 -6.03 12.27 1.13
CA ASP A 71 -7.11 12.48 2.10
C ASP A 71 -7.38 11.20 2.87
N LEU A 72 -7.35 10.05 2.17
CA LEU A 72 -7.58 8.76 2.81
C LEU A 72 -6.65 8.53 3.99
N ILE A 73 -5.34 8.69 3.78
CA ILE A 73 -4.37 8.41 4.83
C ILE A 73 -4.53 9.36 6.01
N ARG A 74 -4.87 10.62 5.75
CA ARG A 74 -5.16 11.59 6.83
C ARG A 74 -6.40 11.21 7.60
N GLU A 75 -7.46 10.80 6.89
CA GLU A 75 -8.73 10.43 7.51
C GLU A 75 -8.63 9.14 8.31
N MET A 76 -7.67 8.28 8.01
CA MET A 76 -7.42 7.09 8.82
C MET A 76 -6.94 7.43 10.23
N GLY A 77 -6.28 8.57 10.39
CA GLY A 77 -5.80 9.01 11.69
C GLY A 77 -4.88 7.99 12.35
N HIS A 78 -5.15 7.68 13.61
CA HIS A 78 -4.31 6.73 14.35
C HIS A 78 -4.49 5.28 13.91
N TYR A 79 -5.50 4.98 13.06
CA TYR A 79 -5.66 3.65 12.51
C TYR A 79 -4.78 3.40 11.30
N ARG A 80 -4.09 4.43 10.80
CA ARG A 80 -3.29 4.23 9.60
C ARG A 80 -2.13 3.28 9.87
N PRO A 81 -1.83 2.39 8.91
CA PRO A 81 -0.68 1.51 9.03
C PRO A 81 0.63 2.29 9.16
N GLN A 82 1.57 1.68 9.83
CA GLN A 82 2.88 2.27 10.14
C GLN A 82 3.68 2.64 8.89
N PHE A 83 3.51 1.88 7.81
CA PHE A 83 4.28 2.05 6.58
C PHE A 83 3.30 2.19 5.41
N ALA A 84 3.34 3.30 4.71
CA ALA A 84 2.39 3.58 3.65
C ALA A 84 3.07 3.83 2.31
N ILE A 85 2.52 3.26 1.25
CA ILE A 85 3.02 3.32 -0.11
C ILE A 85 1.90 3.85 -1.01
N ALA A 86 2.17 4.93 -1.73
CA ALA A 86 1.24 5.49 -2.71
C ALA A 86 1.52 4.93 -4.10
N MET A 87 0.47 4.81 -4.92
CA MET A 87 0.57 4.41 -6.32
C MET A 87 -0.22 5.39 -7.17
N SER A 88 0.29 5.71 -8.37
CA SER A 88 -0.46 6.52 -9.33
C SER A 88 -0.02 6.21 -10.75
N GLY A 89 -0.87 6.54 -11.73
CA GLY A 89 -0.54 6.36 -13.15
C GLY A 89 0.51 7.34 -13.63
N TYR A 90 0.70 8.42 -12.90
CA TYR A 90 1.72 9.44 -13.16
C TYR A 90 1.97 10.19 -11.87
N GLY A 91 3.09 10.90 -11.83
CA GLY A 91 3.40 11.71 -10.66
C GLY A 91 4.41 12.78 -11.00
N THR A 92 4.06 14.03 -10.72
CA THR A 92 5.00 15.15 -10.80
C THR A 92 5.82 15.18 -9.51
N THR A 93 6.87 16.01 -9.50
CA THR A 93 7.62 16.25 -8.27
C THR A 93 6.70 16.75 -7.15
N ALA A 94 5.75 17.64 -7.50
CA ALA A 94 4.78 18.16 -6.54
C ALA A 94 3.90 17.03 -5.97
N ASP A 95 3.49 16.07 -6.80
CA ASP A 95 2.70 14.92 -6.35
C ASP A 95 3.48 14.04 -5.36
N HIS A 96 4.75 13.80 -5.66
CA HIS A 96 5.62 13.03 -4.76
C HIS A 96 5.81 13.74 -3.42
N GLU A 97 6.00 15.05 -3.45
CA GLU A 97 6.11 15.86 -2.23
C GLU A 97 4.82 15.80 -1.42
N ARG A 98 3.68 15.91 -2.11
CA ARG A 98 2.38 15.83 -1.47
C ARG A 98 2.15 14.49 -0.80
N SER A 99 2.58 13.40 -1.46
CA SER A 99 2.49 12.06 -0.88
C SER A 99 3.34 11.96 0.39
N ALA A 100 4.57 12.45 0.35
CA ALA A 100 5.44 12.43 1.52
C ALA A 100 4.85 13.23 2.68
N GLU A 101 4.31 14.42 2.40
CA GLU A 101 3.68 15.28 3.42
C GLU A 101 2.45 14.62 4.02
N ALA A 102 1.70 13.85 3.24
CA ALA A 102 0.52 13.16 3.73
C ALA A 102 0.86 11.96 4.62
N GLY A 103 2.08 11.43 4.51
CA GLY A 103 2.54 10.32 5.33
C GLY A 103 2.96 9.08 4.56
N PHE A 104 2.98 9.12 3.23
CA PHE A 104 3.47 8.01 2.42
C PHE A 104 5.00 7.98 2.41
N ARG A 105 5.56 6.79 2.58
CA ARG A 105 7.01 6.59 2.52
C ARG A 105 7.53 6.56 1.09
N HIS A 106 6.73 6.01 0.19
CA HIS A 106 7.09 5.86 -1.21
C HIS A 106 5.89 6.18 -2.09
N HIS A 107 6.17 6.62 -3.30
CA HIS A 107 5.18 6.90 -4.31
C HIS A 107 5.61 6.18 -5.59
N LEU A 108 4.95 5.07 -5.91
CA LEU A 108 5.28 4.23 -7.05
C LEU A 108 4.43 4.60 -8.26
N ILE A 109 5.03 4.57 -9.44
CA ILE A 109 4.34 4.87 -10.69
C ILE A 109 3.82 3.57 -11.30
N LYS A 110 2.57 3.58 -11.76
CA LYS A 110 1.97 2.43 -12.42
C LYS A 110 2.44 2.34 -13.87
N PRO A 111 2.59 1.13 -14.42
CA PRO A 111 2.40 -0.14 -13.74
C PRO A 111 3.50 -0.41 -12.72
N VAL A 112 3.12 -0.81 -11.53
CA VAL A 112 4.07 -1.04 -10.45
C VAL A 112 4.93 -2.26 -10.80
N ARG A 113 6.24 -2.07 -10.78
CA ARG A 113 7.17 -3.17 -11.03
C ARG A 113 7.33 -3.99 -9.77
N LEU A 114 7.20 -5.32 -9.91
CA LEU A 114 7.25 -6.21 -8.76
C LEU A 114 8.59 -6.15 -8.01
N GLU A 115 9.70 -5.99 -8.75
CA GLU A 115 11.01 -5.85 -8.12
C GLU A 115 11.08 -4.58 -7.26
N LYS A 116 10.49 -3.50 -7.73
CA LYS A 116 10.45 -2.24 -6.99
C LYS A 116 9.59 -2.38 -5.74
N LEU A 117 8.42 -3.00 -5.89
CA LEU A 117 7.54 -3.24 -4.75
C LEU A 117 8.21 -4.15 -3.72
N ALA A 118 8.88 -5.21 -4.17
CA ALA A 118 9.60 -6.11 -3.27
C ALA A 118 10.68 -5.37 -2.47
N ALA A 119 11.43 -4.48 -3.12
CA ALA A 119 12.47 -3.70 -2.44
C ALA A 119 11.86 -2.77 -1.37
N VAL A 120 10.74 -2.14 -1.69
CA VAL A 120 10.05 -1.26 -0.75
C VAL A 120 9.48 -2.06 0.42
N LEU A 121 8.95 -3.26 0.16
CA LEU A 121 8.43 -4.12 1.21
C LEU A 121 9.54 -4.67 2.12
N ASP A 122 10.75 -4.90 1.59
CA ASP A 122 11.89 -5.25 2.44
C ASP A 122 12.19 -4.14 3.45
N GLU A 123 12.06 -2.90 3.03
CA GLU A 123 12.19 -1.74 3.91
C GLU A 123 11.11 -1.75 4.99
N ALA A 124 9.87 -2.06 4.59
CA ALA A 124 8.75 -2.16 5.55
C ALA A 124 9.00 -3.27 6.57
N VAL A 125 9.52 -4.42 6.14
CA VAL A 125 9.86 -5.52 7.05
C VAL A 125 10.86 -5.05 8.10
N MET A 126 11.88 -4.31 7.69
CA MET A 126 12.87 -3.79 8.62
C MET A 126 12.27 -2.84 9.64
N GLU A 127 11.33 -2.01 9.21
CA GLU A 127 10.69 -1.07 10.12
C GLU A 127 9.73 -1.75 11.08
N VAL A 128 8.93 -2.71 10.59
CA VAL A 128 7.90 -3.38 11.38
C VAL A 128 8.49 -4.45 12.30
N HIS A 129 9.44 -5.22 11.81
CA HIS A 129 9.98 -6.40 12.51
C HIS A 129 11.47 -6.29 12.88
N GLY A 130 12.12 -5.23 12.50
CA GLY A 130 13.57 -5.09 12.64
C GLY A 130 14.10 -4.83 14.06
N ARG A 131 13.27 -4.98 15.07
CA ARG A 131 13.67 -4.70 16.45
C ARG A 131 13.81 -5.94 17.29
#